data_9b6112ab6b7ced7ca2a52093c5a08583
#
_entry.id   9b6112ab6b7ced7ca2a52093c5a08583
#
_cell.length_a   1.000
_cell.length_b   1.000
_cell.length_c   1.000
_cell.angle_alpha   90.00
_cell.angle_beta   90.00
_cell.angle_gamma   90.00
#
_symmetry.space_group_name_H-M   'P 1'
#
loop_
_entity.id
_entity.type
_entity.pdbx_description
1 polymer ?
#
loop_
_entity_poly.entity_id
_entity_poly.type
_entity_poly.pdbx_seq_one_letter_code
_entity_poly.pdbx_strand_id
1 'polypeptide(L)'
;MAENITMNVGEVLTTIIVKDSGGITVGAMRVNLFDVRLVSRLQEIAEFLRGFRPAGNGIERMMAMDVALEDKFCYLLGYDCRAELFGVLSPTSILPDGEMYTIRILQTIEENFADKIKERAEARAAVLDKYLQRYKK
;
A
#
# COMPACT_ATOMS: atom_id res chain seq x y z
N MET A 1 6.80 27.75 -27.84
CA MET A 1 6.04 26.68 -27.20
C MET A 1 6.96 25.58 -26.72
N ALA A 2 6.78 25.14 -25.49
CA ALA A 2 7.54 24.02 -24.98
C ALA A 2 7.08 22.72 -25.65
N GLU A 3 8.01 21.91 -26.07
CA GLU A 3 7.74 20.60 -26.61
C GLU A 3 7.62 19.58 -25.46
N ASN A 4 6.59 18.75 -25.49
CA ASN A 4 6.38 17.71 -24.50
C ASN A 4 6.80 16.36 -25.05
N ILE A 5 7.60 15.65 -24.27
CA ILE A 5 8.02 14.29 -24.61
C ILE A 5 7.31 13.35 -23.62
N THR A 6 6.68 12.33 -24.14
CA THR A 6 5.97 11.34 -23.32
C THR A 6 6.78 10.05 -23.25
N MET A 7 7.01 9.57 -22.04
CA MET A 7 7.64 8.28 -21.80
C MET A 7 6.60 7.31 -21.23
N ASN A 8 6.39 6.19 -21.89
CA ASN A 8 5.47 5.15 -21.42
C ASN A 8 6.27 4.09 -20.67
N VAL A 9 5.91 3.85 -19.44
CA VAL A 9 6.57 2.86 -18.55
C VAL A 9 5.75 1.58 -18.35
N GLY A 10 4.62 1.45 -19.05
CA GLY A 10 3.71 0.32 -18.86
C GLY A 10 2.86 0.49 -17.61
N GLU A 11 2.25 -0.60 -17.15
CA GLU A 11 1.41 -0.58 -15.96
C GLU A 11 2.29 -0.75 -14.71
N VAL A 12 2.26 0.25 -13.82
CA VAL A 12 3.06 0.24 -12.59
C VAL A 12 2.21 0.12 -11.34
N LEU A 13 0.91 0.39 -11.42
CA LEU A 13 -0.01 0.30 -10.28
C LEU A 13 -0.78 -1.01 -10.31
N THR A 14 -0.82 -1.67 -9.15
CA THR A 14 -1.66 -2.85 -8.93
C THR A 14 -2.89 -2.43 -8.15
N THR A 15 -4.08 -2.82 -8.61
CA THR A 15 -5.31 -2.59 -7.86
C THR A 15 -5.57 -3.79 -6.96
N ILE A 16 -5.71 -3.53 -5.67
CA ILE A 16 -6.11 -4.54 -4.70
C ILE A 16 -7.56 -4.25 -4.32
N ILE A 17 -8.43 -5.21 -4.57
CA ILE A 17 -9.86 -5.08 -4.30
C ILE A 17 -10.18 -5.83 -3.02
N VAL A 18 -10.87 -5.15 -2.10
CA VAL A 18 -11.30 -5.73 -0.82
C VAL A 18 -12.75 -6.15 -0.94
N LYS A 19 -13.03 -7.43 -0.75
CA LYS A 19 -14.38 -7.98 -0.82
C LYS A 19 -14.76 -8.65 0.50
N ASP A 20 -16.03 -8.59 0.84
CA ASP A 20 -16.54 -9.40 1.94
C ASP A 20 -16.79 -10.85 1.49
N SER A 21 -17.21 -11.72 2.41
CA SER A 21 -17.45 -13.12 2.08
C SER A 21 -18.65 -13.33 1.15
N GLY A 22 -19.52 -12.33 1.03
CA GLY A 22 -20.64 -12.34 0.08
C GLY A 22 -20.26 -11.86 -1.32
N GLY A 23 -18.99 -11.52 -1.54
CA GLY A 23 -18.50 -11.05 -2.83
C GLY A 23 -18.74 -9.56 -3.09
N ILE A 24 -19.19 -8.82 -2.09
CA ILE A 24 -19.43 -7.38 -2.22
C ILE A 24 -18.11 -6.62 -2.03
N THR A 25 -17.80 -5.71 -2.94
CA THR A 25 -16.63 -4.86 -2.82
C THR A 25 -16.84 -3.83 -1.71
N VAL A 26 -15.97 -3.86 -0.69
CA VAL A 26 -16.03 -2.94 0.45
C VAL A 26 -14.87 -1.96 0.48
N GLY A 27 -13.92 -2.11 -0.42
CA GLY A 27 -12.81 -1.18 -0.56
C GLY A 27 -11.92 -1.55 -1.74
N ALA A 28 -11.04 -0.63 -2.09
CA ALA A 28 -10.03 -0.86 -3.13
C ALA A 28 -8.86 0.08 -2.92
N MET A 29 -7.69 -0.31 -3.39
CA MET A 29 -6.51 0.56 -3.37
C MET A 29 -5.63 0.29 -4.57
N ARG A 30 -4.92 1.32 -5.01
CA ARG A 30 -3.93 1.22 -6.07
C ARG A 30 -2.56 1.42 -5.45
N VAL A 31 -1.67 0.47 -5.65
CA VAL A 31 -0.36 0.47 -5.00
C VAL A 31 0.74 0.12 -5.99
N ASN A 32 1.86 0.83 -5.87
CA ASN A 32 3.05 0.51 -6.64
C ASN A 32 3.88 -0.52 -5.85
N LEU A 33 3.70 -1.79 -6.19
CA LEU A 33 4.38 -2.89 -5.51
C LEU A 33 5.87 -3.01 -5.86
N PHE A 34 6.37 -2.15 -6.74
CA PHE A 34 7.77 -2.17 -7.17
C PHE A 34 8.59 -1.00 -6.61
N ASP A 35 7.97 -0.15 -5.81
CA ASP A 35 8.65 1.01 -5.21
C ASP A 35 9.28 0.62 -3.88
N VAL A 36 10.61 0.70 -3.80
CA VAL A 36 11.34 0.37 -2.57
C VAL A 36 10.97 1.27 -1.39
N ARG A 37 10.47 2.48 -1.67
CA ARG A 37 9.99 3.38 -0.62
C ARG A 37 8.75 2.85 0.09
N LEU A 38 8.04 1.92 -0.55
CA LEU A 38 6.87 1.28 0.03
C LEU A 38 7.21 0.58 1.35
N VAL A 39 8.35 -0.11 1.41
CA VAL A 39 8.81 -0.79 2.63
C VAL A 39 8.96 0.17 3.79
N SER A 40 9.64 1.30 3.55
CA SER A 40 9.86 2.32 4.57
C SER A 40 8.54 2.90 5.10
N ARG A 41 7.61 3.17 4.18
CA ARG A 41 6.30 3.72 4.53
C ARG A 41 5.43 2.72 5.29
N LEU A 42 5.52 1.43 4.91
CA LEU A 42 4.84 0.36 5.66
C LEU A 42 5.37 0.26 7.09
N GLN A 43 6.69 0.37 7.25
CA GLN A 43 7.32 0.35 8.57
C GLN A 43 6.87 1.51 9.44
N GLU A 44 6.73 2.71 8.87
CA GLU A 44 6.23 3.87 9.59
C GLU A 44 4.83 3.63 10.16
N ILE A 45 3.94 3.02 9.38
CA ILE A 45 2.59 2.68 9.84
C ILE A 45 2.66 1.62 10.94
N ALA A 46 3.48 0.59 10.77
CA ALA A 46 3.63 -0.47 11.76
C ALA A 46 4.14 0.09 13.10
N GLU A 47 5.11 1.00 13.06
CA GLU A 47 5.63 1.64 14.26
C GLU A 47 4.58 2.52 14.95
N PHE A 48 3.80 3.25 14.17
CA PHE A 48 2.68 4.02 14.69
C PHE A 48 1.69 3.12 15.45
N LEU A 49 1.37 1.96 14.88
CA LEU A 49 0.47 0.99 15.51
C LEU A 49 1.05 0.39 16.78
N ARG A 50 2.36 0.17 16.85
CA ARG A 50 3.02 -0.33 18.07
C ARG A 50 2.88 0.65 19.24
N GLY A 51 2.91 1.94 18.92
CA GLY A 51 2.74 2.99 19.92
C GLY A 51 1.30 3.18 20.36
N PHE A 52 0.36 2.54 19.66
CA PHE A 52 -1.05 2.67 19.97
C PHE A 52 -1.40 1.91 21.24
N ARG A 53 -2.01 2.62 22.17
CA ARG A 53 -2.50 2.03 23.42
C ARG A 53 -3.98 2.32 23.53
N PRO A 54 -4.85 1.31 23.40
CA PRO A 54 -6.30 1.50 23.49
C PRO A 54 -6.72 1.69 24.96
N ALA A 55 -6.25 2.75 25.59
CA ALA A 55 -6.60 3.04 26.95
C ALA A 55 -7.57 4.21 27.02
N GLY A 56 -8.57 4.08 27.87
CA GLY A 56 -9.53 5.13 28.16
C GLY A 56 -10.53 5.32 27.06
N ASN A 57 -11.24 6.36 27.04
CA ASN A 57 -12.37 6.74 26.25
C ASN A 57 -12.36 6.36 24.80
N GLY A 58 -12.64 5.14 24.56
CA GLY A 58 -12.67 4.37 23.38
C GLY A 58 -12.97 5.11 22.07
N ILE A 59 -14.16 5.69 21.92
CA ILE A 59 -14.65 6.14 20.62
C ILE A 59 -13.90 7.35 20.08
N GLU A 60 -13.68 8.37 20.89
CA GLU A 60 -12.98 9.58 20.44
C GLU A 60 -11.53 9.28 20.03
N ARG A 61 -10.85 8.43 20.78
CA ARG A 61 -9.48 8.01 20.45
C ARG A 61 -9.44 7.16 19.20
N MET A 62 -10.42 6.28 19.02
CA MET A 62 -10.54 5.47 17.81
C MET A 62 -10.77 6.36 16.58
N MET A 63 -11.63 7.37 16.69
CA MET A 63 -11.88 8.30 15.61
C MET A 63 -10.63 9.10 15.25
N ALA A 64 -9.87 9.56 16.26
CA ALA A 64 -8.61 10.26 16.04
C ALA A 64 -7.58 9.33 15.40
N MET A 65 -7.54 8.07 15.79
CA MET A 65 -6.68 7.06 15.20
C MET A 65 -7.04 6.83 13.74
N ASP A 66 -8.33 6.74 13.42
CA ASP A 66 -8.80 6.58 12.04
C ASP A 66 -8.30 7.72 11.15
N VAL A 67 -8.43 8.96 11.59
CA VAL A 67 -7.95 10.12 10.83
C VAL A 67 -6.44 10.03 10.60
N ALA A 68 -5.68 9.70 11.64
CA ALA A 68 -4.22 9.59 11.53
C ALA A 68 -3.81 8.46 10.57
N LEU A 69 -4.48 7.32 10.64
CA LEU A 69 -4.19 6.20 9.76
C LEU A 69 -4.59 6.48 8.31
N GLU A 70 -5.73 7.14 8.09
CA GLU A 70 -6.13 7.55 6.75
C GLU A 70 -5.08 8.44 6.10
N ASP A 71 -4.55 9.42 6.84
CA ASP A 71 -3.48 10.29 6.35
C ASP A 71 -2.22 9.49 6.00
N LYS A 72 -1.85 8.55 6.85
CA LYS A 72 -0.68 7.70 6.61
C LYS A 72 -0.84 6.80 5.38
N PHE A 73 -2.04 6.28 5.15
CA PHE A 73 -2.32 5.48 3.95
C PHE A 73 -2.33 6.33 2.69
N CYS A 74 -2.84 7.55 2.74
CA CYS A 74 -2.74 8.46 1.59
C CYS A 74 -1.28 8.73 1.24
N TYR A 75 -0.42 8.91 2.25
CA TYR A 75 1.01 9.07 2.03
C TYR A 75 1.64 7.79 1.48
N LEU A 76 1.29 6.63 2.06
CA LEU A 76 1.78 5.33 1.62
C LEU A 76 1.50 5.08 0.14
N LEU A 77 0.26 5.32 -0.27
CA LEU A 77 -0.21 5.01 -1.62
C LEU A 77 0.04 6.13 -2.62
N GLY A 78 0.30 7.34 -2.14
CA GLY A 78 0.60 8.49 -3.00
C GLY A 78 -0.62 9.14 -3.63
N TYR A 79 -1.82 8.88 -3.11
CA TYR A 79 -3.05 9.54 -3.55
C TYR A 79 -4.09 9.55 -2.43
N ASP A 80 -5.17 10.31 -2.60
CA ASP A 80 -6.24 10.34 -1.60
C ASP A 80 -7.10 9.07 -1.73
N CYS A 81 -6.82 8.11 -0.87
CA CYS A 81 -7.49 6.81 -0.88
C CYS A 81 -8.69 6.71 0.08
N ARG A 82 -9.06 7.79 0.76
CA ARG A 82 -10.05 7.72 1.84
C ARG A 82 -11.38 7.14 1.41
N ALA A 83 -11.97 7.67 0.35
CA ALA A 83 -13.28 7.22 -0.12
C ALA A 83 -13.22 5.81 -0.70
N GLU A 84 -12.18 5.50 -1.43
CA GLU A 84 -12.03 4.20 -2.11
C GLU A 84 -11.72 3.08 -1.13
N LEU A 85 -10.77 3.30 -0.21
CA LEU A 85 -10.28 2.27 0.70
C LEU A 85 -11.07 2.21 2.00
N PHE A 86 -11.50 3.36 2.52
CA PHE A 86 -12.11 3.49 3.84
C PHE A 86 -13.56 3.96 3.80
N GLY A 87 -14.22 3.87 2.66
CA GLY A 87 -15.62 4.30 2.53
C GLY A 87 -16.61 3.42 3.28
N VAL A 88 -16.32 2.13 3.41
CA VAL A 88 -17.17 1.16 4.12
C VAL A 88 -16.54 0.78 5.46
N LEU A 89 -15.25 0.50 5.48
CA LEU A 89 -14.52 0.10 6.68
C LEU A 89 -13.52 1.20 7.06
N SER A 90 -13.60 1.71 8.28
CA SER A 90 -12.59 2.63 8.80
C SER A 90 -11.30 1.84 9.10
N PRO A 91 -10.14 2.52 9.20
CA PRO A 91 -8.88 1.83 9.49
C PRO A 91 -8.89 0.96 10.75
N THR A 92 -9.59 1.38 11.80
CA THR A 92 -9.66 0.63 13.05
C THR A 92 -10.80 -0.37 13.12
N SER A 93 -11.55 -0.56 12.03
CA SER A 93 -12.63 -1.54 11.97
C SER A 93 -12.12 -2.94 12.31
N ILE A 94 -12.88 -3.66 13.13
CA ILE A 94 -12.57 -5.05 13.49
C ILE A 94 -13.30 -5.95 12.50
N LEU A 95 -12.54 -6.77 11.78
CA LEU A 95 -13.10 -7.71 10.82
C LEU A 95 -13.75 -8.90 11.53
N PRO A 96 -14.57 -9.69 10.82
CA PRO A 96 -15.27 -10.84 11.44
C PRO A 96 -14.36 -11.84 12.16
N ASP A 97 -13.09 -11.96 11.73
CA ASP A 97 -12.11 -12.85 12.37
C ASP A 97 -11.40 -12.20 13.57
N GLY A 98 -11.73 -10.97 13.93
CA GLY A 98 -11.13 -10.25 15.05
C GLY A 98 -9.91 -9.42 14.67
N GLU A 99 -9.47 -9.46 13.42
CA GLU A 99 -8.32 -8.69 12.97
C GLU A 99 -8.73 -7.26 12.61
N MET A 100 -7.85 -6.30 12.91
CA MET A 100 -8.09 -4.91 12.53
C MET A 100 -7.83 -4.71 11.03
N TYR A 101 -8.70 -3.94 10.38
CA TYR A 101 -8.63 -3.72 8.92
C TYR A 101 -7.25 -3.24 8.47
N THR A 102 -6.67 -2.27 9.19
CA THR A 102 -5.32 -1.77 8.89
C THR A 102 -4.28 -2.89 8.85
N ILE A 103 -4.31 -3.80 9.82
CA ILE A 103 -3.36 -4.92 9.88
C ILE A 103 -3.52 -5.82 8.65
N ARG A 104 -4.75 -6.12 8.26
CA ARG A 104 -5.01 -6.93 7.08
C ARG A 104 -4.49 -6.26 5.80
N ILE A 105 -4.67 -4.94 5.68
CA ILE A 105 -4.16 -4.18 4.54
C ILE A 105 -2.63 -4.28 4.48
N LEU A 106 -1.95 -4.04 5.61
CA LEU A 106 -0.49 -4.09 5.66
C LEU A 106 0.05 -5.47 5.28
N GLN A 107 -0.56 -6.53 5.81
CA GLN A 107 -0.16 -7.90 5.50
C GLN A 107 -0.34 -8.21 4.02
N THR A 108 -1.47 -7.78 3.43
CA THR A 108 -1.76 -8.02 2.02
C THR A 108 -0.73 -7.32 1.12
N ILE A 109 -0.38 -6.08 1.45
CA ILE A 109 0.63 -5.34 0.67
C ILE A 109 1.99 -6.02 0.80
N GLU A 110 2.40 -6.38 2.01
CA GLU A 110 3.70 -7.03 2.26
C GLU A 110 3.84 -8.35 1.48
N GLU A 111 2.82 -9.19 1.53
CA GLU A 111 2.82 -10.47 0.82
C GLU A 111 2.95 -10.26 -0.69
N ASN A 112 2.17 -9.35 -1.24
CA ASN A 112 2.19 -9.08 -2.68
C ASN A 112 3.47 -8.38 -3.11
N PHE A 113 4.03 -7.50 -2.28
CA PHE A 113 5.31 -6.84 -2.56
C PHE A 113 6.42 -7.88 -2.68
N ALA A 114 6.51 -8.80 -1.72
CA ALA A 114 7.52 -9.84 -1.72
C ALA A 114 7.45 -10.71 -2.97
N ASP A 115 6.23 -11.13 -3.35
CA ASP A 115 6.01 -11.96 -4.53
C ASP A 115 6.40 -11.24 -5.81
N LYS A 116 6.00 -9.96 -5.95
CA LYS A 116 6.30 -9.18 -7.15
C LYS A 116 7.79 -8.90 -7.31
N ILE A 117 8.49 -8.60 -6.23
CA ILE A 117 9.94 -8.38 -6.26
C ILE A 117 10.65 -9.67 -6.67
N LYS A 118 10.23 -10.80 -6.13
CA LYS A 118 10.81 -12.10 -6.48
C LYS A 118 10.62 -12.42 -7.97
N GLU A 119 9.41 -12.22 -8.49
CA GLU A 119 9.09 -12.46 -9.90
C GLU A 119 9.98 -11.68 -10.85
N ARG A 120 10.36 -10.46 -10.49
CA ARG A 120 11.08 -9.56 -11.40
C ARG A 120 12.58 -9.46 -11.13
N ALA A 121 13.08 -10.10 -10.07
CA ALA A 121 14.49 -10.00 -9.70
C ALA A 121 15.43 -10.44 -10.84
N GLU A 122 15.15 -11.57 -11.45
CA GLU A 122 15.96 -12.10 -12.56
C GLU A 122 15.86 -11.22 -13.81
N ALA A 123 14.65 -10.79 -14.15
CA ALA A 123 14.45 -9.92 -15.31
C ALA A 123 15.19 -8.60 -15.13
N ARG A 124 15.15 -8.03 -13.93
CA ARG A 124 15.88 -6.79 -13.62
C ARG A 124 17.38 -6.96 -13.77
N ALA A 125 17.94 -8.04 -13.25
CA ALA A 125 19.36 -8.32 -13.34
C ALA A 125 19.81 -8.47 -14.78
N ALA A 126 19.06 -9.21 -15.59
CA ALA A 126 19.38 -9.43 -17.01
C ALA A 126 19.35 -8.12 -17.81
N VAL A 127 18.33 -7.28 -17.57
CA VAL A 127 18.22 -5.98 -18.25
C VAL A 127 19.35 -5.05 -17.85
N LEU A 128 19.69 -5.00 -16.56
CA LEU A 128 20.79 -4.16 -16.08
C LEU A 128 22.13 -4.59 -16.67
N ASP A 129 22.40 -5.88 -16.68
CA ASP A 129 23.62 -6.44 -17.30
C ASP A 129 23.74 -6.03 -18.76
N LYS A 130 22.66 -6.20 -19.50
CA LYS A 130 22.60 -5.87 -20.93
C LYS A 130 22.87 -4.38 -21.17
N TYR A 131 22.30 -3.53 -20.33
CA TYR A 131 22.50 -2.08 -20.41
C TYR A 131 23.96 -1.73 -20.12
N LEU A 132 24.54 -2.29 -19.06
CA LEU A 132 25.91 -1.99 -18.65
C LEU A 132 26.95 -2.50 -19.66
N GLN A 133 26.68 -3.59 -20.35
CA GLN A 133 27.58 -4.11 -21.39
C GLN A 133 27.82 -3.13 -22.53
N ARG A 134 26.86 -2.23 -22.81
CA ARG A 134 27.00 -1.19 -23.82
C ARG A 134 28.16 -0.23 -23.51
N TYR A 135 28.55 -0.10 -22.25
CA TYR A 135 29.60 0.80 -21.78
C TYR A 135 30.89 0.07 -21.48
N LYS A 136 30.94 -1.25 -21.66
CA LYS A 136 32.17 -2.02 -21.57
C LYS A 136 32.96 -1.90 -22.88
N LYS A 137 34.20 -1.56 -22.75
CA LYS A 137 35.15 -1.58 -23.90
C LYS A 137 36.07 -2.76 -23.80
#